data_d2bdf0ddaf8b95ca9d922ce021dee37a
#
_entry.id   d2bdf0ddaf8b95ca9d922ce021dee37a
#
_cell.length_a   1.000
_cell.length_b   1.000
_cell.length_c   1.000
_cell.angle_alpha   90.00
_cell.angle_beta   90.00
_cell.angle_gamma   90.00
#
_symmetry.space_group_name_H-M   'P 1'
#
loop_
_entity.id
_entity.type
_entity.pdbx_description
1 polymer ?
#
loop_
_entity_poly.entity_id
_entity_poly.type
_entity_poly.pdbx_seq_one_letter_code
_entity_poly.pdbx_strand_id
1 'polypeptide(L)'
;ELTPIEGAQTLVKTVVEGFDTVVSKDMKVGDIVLYFPVECQINKDFLAANNLFEFSLHSWNANAMVVDKWLSRADEKENDEGNKEGADELRAQAKRMCGFFNKHGRVRCINLMKNPSQGFVIPVDSLAKWKPNLVSIDWNEYVEKTFDTIDGELFVKKYVKFTPVSKPNDGTRNERKRNKKLKKFNRLVEGQFEFHYDTQQLPPNMWKISPKSIIHISKKVHGSS
;
A
#
# COMPACT_ATOMS: atom_id res chain seq x y z
N GLU A 1 -9.31 -6.90 -17.88
CA GLU A 1 -8.39 -7.69 -18.72
C GLU A 1 -7.10 -7.95 -17.96
N LEU A 2 -6.57 -9.20 -17.97
CA LEU A 2 -5.32 -9.58 -17.32
C LEU A 2 -4.24 -9.74 -18.39
N THR A 3 -3.17 -8.95 -18.28
CA THR A 3 -2.07 -8.95 -19.26
C THR A 3 -0.81 -9.55 -18.63
N PRO A 4 -0.18 -10.57 -19.24
CA PRO A 4 1.07 -11.14 -18.74
C PRO A 4 2.19 -10.08 -18.67
N ILE A 5 3.05 -10.21 -17.66
CA ILE A 5 4.25 -9.39 -17.52
C ILE A 5 5.45 -10.23 -17.98
N GLU A 6 6.26 -9.69 -18.89
CA GLU A 6 7.46 -10.36 -19.39
C GLU A 6 8.42 -10.68 -18.23
N GLY A 7 8.86 -11.94 -18.16
CA GLY A 7 9.74 -12.42 -17.09
C GLY A 7 9.07 -12.67 -15.74
N ALA A 8 7.78 -12.37 -15.57
CA ALA A 8 7.06 -12.66 -14.33
C ALA A 8 6.43 -14.06 -14.37
N GLN A 9 6.72 -14.88 -13.36
CA GLN A 9 6.13 -16.21 -13.24
C GLN A 9 4.76 -16.19 -12.52
N THR A 10 4.59 -15.27 -11.57
CA THR A 10 3.46 -15.24 -10.63
C THR A 10 2.62 -13.97 -10.68
N LEU A 11 2.99 -13.01 -11.54
CA LEU A 11 2.35 -11.70 -11.59
C LEU A 11 1.79 -11.40 -12.97
N VAL A 12 0.66 -10.71 -13.00
CA VAL A 12 0.03 -10.17 -14.21
C VAL A 12 -0.38 -8.72 -13.98
N LYS A 13 -0.50 -7.97 -15.06
CA LYS A 13 -0.96 -6.58 -15.04
C LYS A 13 -2.45 -6.51 -15.34
N THR A 14 -3.14 -5.61 -14.67
CA THR A 14 -4.54 -5.26 -14.92
C THR A 14 -4.77 -3.77 -14.68
N VAL A 15 -5.92 -3.29 -15.08
CA VAL A 15 -6.40 -1.95 -14.78
C VAL A 15 -7.62 -2.06 -13.86
N VAL A 16 -7.56 -1.42 -12.69
CA VAL A 16 -8.67 -1.36 -11.73
C VAL A 16 -8.97 0.10 -11.46
N GLU A 17 -10.23 0.51 -11.61
CA GLU A 17 -10.67 1.91 -11.45
C GLU A 17 -9.83 2.93 -12.25
N GLY A 18 -9.31 2.53 -13.40
CA GLY A 18 -8.47 3.36 -14.25
C GLY A 18 -6.99 3.43 -13.83
N PHE A 19 -6.57 2.64 -12.85
CA PHE A 19 -5.19 2.57 -12.38
C PHE A 19 -4.51 1.27 -12.81
N ASP A 20 -3.31 1.40 -13.34
CA ASP A 20 -2.44 0.25 -13.60
C ASP A 20 -2.10 -0.44 -12.28
N THR A 21 -2.37 -1.73 -12.20
CA THR A 21 -2.15 -2.52 -10.98
C THR A 21 -1.56 -3.88 -11.33
N VAL A 22 -0.62 -4.34 -10.54
CA VAL A 22 -0.03 -5.68 -10.68
C VAL A 22 -0.66 -6.59 -9.62
N VAL A 23 -1.16 -7.72 -10.07
CA VAL A 23 -1.88 -8.70 -9.25
C VAL A 23 -1.30 -10.10 -9.40
N SER A 24 -1.69 -11.05 -8.52
CA SER A 24 -1.31 -12.45 -8.66
C SER A 24 -1.89 -13.05 -9.94
N LYS A 25 -1.13 -13.94 -10.58
CA LYS A 25 -1.57 -14.72 -11.75
C LYS A 25 -2.72 -15.68 -11.42
N ASP A 26 -2.91 -15.99 -10.14
CA ASP A 26 -4.00 -16.86 -9.69
C ASP A 26 -5.37 -16.20 -9.81
N MET A 27 -5.41 -14.86 -9.93
CA MET A 27 -6.64 -14.10 -10.14
C MET A 27 -7.19 -14.32 -11.54
N LYS A 28 -8.52 -14.38 -11.65
CA LYS A 28 -9.24 -14.58 -12.90
C LYS A 28 -10.12 -13.38 -13.20
N VAL A 29 -10.42 -13.20 -14.47
CA VAL A 29 -11.43 -12.22 -14.91
C VAL A 29 -12.80 -12.66 -14.37
N GLY A 30 -13.47 -11.77 -13.65
CA GLY A 30 -14.74 -12.04 -12.98
C GLY A 30 -14.62 -12.27 -11.47
N ASP A 31 -13.40 -12.42 -10.92
CA ASP A 31 -13.21 -12.52 -9.48
C ASP A 31 -13.58 -11.19 -8.80
N ILE A 32 -14.28 -11.27 -7.68
CA ILE A 32 -14.58 -10.12 -6.85
C ILE A 32 -13.35 -9.83 -5.98
N VAL A 33 -12.87 -8.61 -6.06
CA VAL A 33 -11.65 -8.18 -5.39
C VAL A 33 -11.85 -6.91 -4.57
N LEU A 34 -11.03 -6.75 -3.56
CA LEU A 34 -10.87 -5.50 -2.82
C LEU A 34 -9.75 -4.70 -3.47
N TYR A 35 -10.03 -3.47 -3.84
CA TYR A 35 -9.04 -2.53 -4.33
C TYR A 35 -8.75 -1.45 -3.28
N PHE A 36 -7.48 -1.30 -2.94
CA PHE A 36 -7.00 -0.30 -2.01
C PHE A 36 -6.18 0.75 -2.78
N PRO A 37 -6.65 2.00 -2.86
CA PRO A 37 -5.93 3.04 -3.57
C PRO A 37 -4.62 3.42 -2.85
N VAL A 38 -3.72 4.06 -3.62
CA VAL A 38 -2.47 4.61 -3.08
C VAL A 38 -2.78 5.63 -1.99
N GLU A 39 -1.90 5.75 -0.97
CA GLU A 39 -2.03 6.64 0.18
C GLU A 39 -3.15 6.26 1.15
N CYS A 40 -3.73 5.08 1.05
CA CYS A 40 -4.53 4.55 2.15
C CYS A 40 -3.69 3.73 3.14
N GLN A 41 -4.19 3.57 4.33
CA GLN A 41 -3.66 2.72 5.39
C GLN A 41 -4.69 1.65 5.72
N ILE A 42 -4.29 0.38 5.58
CA ILE A 42 -5.14 -0.79 5.82
C ILE A 42 -5.05 -1.20 7.29
N ASN A 43 -6.14 -1.74 7.82
CA ASN A 43 -6.21 -2.31 9.16
C ASN A 43 -5.11 -3.35 9.38
N LYS A 44 -4.43 -3.27 10.52
CA LYS A 44 -3.27 -4.13 10.81
C LYS A 44 -3.66 -5.57 11.07
N ASP A 45 -4.80 -5.81 11.68
CA ASP A 45 -5.26 -7.16 12.00
C ASP A 45 -5.66 -7.90 10.71
N PHE A 46 -6.25 -7.18 9.73
CA PHE A 46 -6.47 -7.73 8.40
C PHE A 46 -5.14 -8.09 7.69
N LEU A 47 -4.15 -7.21 7.75
CA LEU A 47 -2.83 -7.48 7.17
C LEU A 47 -2.16 -8.68 7.84
N ALA A 48 -2.24 -8.78 9.17
CA ALA A 48 -1.70 -9.89 9.96
C ALA A 48 -2.37 -11.23 9.60
N ALA A 49 -3.71 -11.26 9.57
CA ALA A 49 -4.49 -12.45 9.24
C ALA A 49 -4.19 -12.99 7.83
N ASN A 50 -3.82 -12.11 6.90
CA ASN A 50 -3.49 -12.46 5.53
C ASN A 50 -1.97 -12.59 5.26
N ASN A 51 -1.12 -12.54 6.29
CA ASN A 51 0.34 -12.67 6.18
C ASN A 51 0.97 -11.61 5.26
N LEU A 52 0.45 -10.39 5.28
CA LEU A 52 0.82 -9.32 4.36
C LEU A 52 1.96 -8.43 4.86
N PHE A 53 2.39 -8.56 6.10
CA PHE A 53 3.56 -7.84 6.60
C PHE A 53 4.86 -8.39 6.01
N GLU A 54 5.82 -7.50 5.74
CA GLU A 54 7.14 -7.84 5.23
C GLU A 54 7.93 -8.78 6.16
N PHE A 55 8.91 -9.46 5.62
CA PHE A 55 9.69 -10.47 6.35
C PHE A 55 10.33 -9.95 7.65
N SER A 56 10.76 -8.69 7.70
CA SER A 56 11.27 -8.07 8.92
C SER A 56 10.24 -7.93 10.05
N LEU A 57 8.96 -8.07 9.71
CA LEU A 57 7.81 -8.01 10.62
C LEU A 57 7.02 -9.33 10.62
N HIS A 58 7.65 -10.45 10.24
CA HIS A 58 6.96 -11.74 10.13
C HIS A 58 6.26 -12.18 11.42
N SER A 59 6.80 -11.78 12.58
CA SER A 59 6.17 -12.04 13.89
C SER A 59 4.77 -11.43 14.06
N TRP A 60 4.38 -10.47 13.22
CA TRP A 60 3.05 -9.90 13.22
C TRP A 60 2.05 -10.69 12.36
N ASN A 61 2.53 -11.55 11.48
CA ASN A 61 1.71 -12.37 10.60
C ASN A 61 1.11 -13.58 11.34
N ALA A 62 -0.07 -14.01 10.91
CA ALA A 62 -0.72 -15.18 11.47
C ALA A 62 0.12 -16.48 11.32
N ASN A 63 0.96 -16.53 10.29
CA ASN A 63 1.85 -17.68 10.02
C ASN A 63 3.24 -17.57 10.68
N ALA A 64 3.44 -16.63 11.63
CA ALA A 64 4.73 -16.39 12.29
C ALA A 64 5.42 -17.68 12.75
N MET A 65 4.70 -18.54 13.46
CA MET A 65 5.25 -19.83 13.95
C MET A 65 5.76 -20.75 12.84
N VAL A 66 5.13 -20.69 11.67
CA VAL A 66 5.56 -21.50 10.51
C VAL A 66 6.85 -20.91 9.94
N VAL A 67 6.91 -19.58 9.80
CA VAL A 67 8.12 -18.89 9.34
C VAL A 67 9.29 -19.16 10.28
N ASP A 68 9.07 -19.09 11.61
CA ASP A 68 10.09 -19.37 12.63
C ASP A 68 10.63 -20.79 12.52
N LYS A 69 9.76 -21.79 12.27
CA LYS A 69 10.20 -23.17 12.03
C LYS A 69 11.13 -23.31 10.81
N TRP A 70 10.83 -22.59 9.73
CA TRP A 70 11.68 -22.60 8.54
C TRP A 70 13.03 -21.93 8.81
N LEU A 71 13.04 -20.86 9.60
CA LEU A 71 14.28 -20.18 10.01
C LEU A 71 15.14 -21.05 10.93
N SER A 72 14.54 -21.71 11.92
CA SER A 72 15.25 -22.65 12.80
C SER A 72 15.89 -23.80 12.01
N ARG A 73 15.15 -24.38 11.06
CA ARG A 73 15.70 -25.41 10.17
C ARG A 73 16.84 -24.92 9.29
N ALA A 74 16.75 -23.66 8.84
CA ALA A 74 17.83 -23.07 8.07
C ALA A 74 19.10 -22.91 8.92
N ASP A 75 18.95 -22.48 10.16
CA ASP A 75 20.07 -22.33 11.09
C ASP A 75 20.68 -23.69 11.48
N GLU A 76 19.86 -24.73 11.69
CA GLU A 76 20.32 -26.11 11.89
C GLU A 76 21.15 -26.59 10.69
N LYS A 77 20.64 -26.42 9.45
CA LYS A 77 21.37 -26.82 8.23
C LYS A 77 22.70 -26.11 8.06
N GLU A 78 22.76 -24.84 8.38
CA GLU A 78 23.98 -24.07 8.26
C GLU A 78 25.00 -24.45 9.33
N ASN A 79 24.55 -24.59 10.58
CA ASN A 79 25.44 -24.83 11.74
C ASN A 79 25.89 -26.29 11.87
N ASP A 80 24.99 -27.25 11.71
CA ASP A 80 25.24 -28.65 11.97
C ASP A 80 25.71 -29.39 10.72
N GLU A 81 25.13 -29.10 9.57
CA GLU A 81 25.44 -29.79 8.32
C GLU A 81 26.44 -29.01 7.44
N GLY A 82 26.74 -27.74 7.74
CA GLY A 82 27.57 -26.87 6.91
C GLY A 82 26.96 -26.55 5.54
N ASN A 83 25.67 -26.86 5.37
CA ASN A 83 24.94 -26.72 4.11
C ASN A 83 24.32 -25.34 3.96
N LYS A 84 25.14 -24.38 3.57
CA LYS A 84 24.73 -22.98 3.40
C LYS A 84 23.70 -22.78 2.28
N GLU A 85 23.83 -23.48 1.17
CA GLU A 85 22.91 -23.38 0.04
C GLU A 85 21.50 -23.84 0.43
N GLY A 86 21.39 -24.99 1.09
CA GLY A 86 20.12 -25.48 1.61
C GLY A 86 19.51 -24.58 2.70
N ALA A 87 20.33 -23.91 3.50
CA ALA A 87 19.87 -22.93 4.47
C ALA A 87 19.30 -21.68 3.78
N ASP A 88 19.99 -21.17 2.76
CA ASP A 88 19.53 -19.99 2.00
C ASP A 88 18.21 -20.26 1.25
N GLU A 89 18.01 -21.48 0.73
CA GLU A 89 16.73 -21.89 0.14
C GLU A 89 15.59 -21.85 1.17
N LEU A 90 15.81 -22.36 2.38
CA LEU A 90 14.81 -22.35 3.45
C LEU A 90 14.48 -20.92 3.89
N ARG A 91 15.48 -20.04 4.00
CA ARG A 91 15.28 -18.62 4.28
C ARG A 91 14.52 -17.91 3.16
N ALA A 92 14.80 -18.25 1.89
CA ALA A 92 14.06 -17.72 0.75
C ALA A 92 12.59 -18.18 0.76
N GLN A 93 12.32 -19.43 1.14
CA GLN A 93 10.95 -19.94 1.29
C GLN A 93 10.22 -19.23 2.44
N ALA A 94 10.84 -19.08 3.61
CA ALA A 94 10.32 -18.32 4.73
C ALA A 94 9.95 -16.89 4.32
N LYS A 95 10.80 -16.24 3.55
CA LYS A 95 10.54 -14.89 3.03
C LYS A 95 9.35 -14.84 2.07
N ARG A 96 9.15 -15.86 1.23
CA ARG A 96 8.00 -15.93 0.29
C ARG A 96 6.67 -16.12 1.02
N MET A 97 6.66 -16.59 2.26
CA MET A 97 5.47 -16.73 3.08
C MET A 97 5.01 -15.42 3.73
N CYS A 98 5.79 -14.34 3.58
CA CYS A 98 5.51 -13.01 4.08
C CYS A 98 5.10 -12.09 2.93
N GLY A 99 4.38 -11.01 3.27
CA GLY A 99 4.00 -9.98 2.32
C GLY A 99 5.05 -8.88 2.17
N PHE A 100 4.57 -7.68 1.89
CA PHE A 100 5.43 -6.51 1.59
C PHE A 100 5.02 -5.23 2.34
N PHE A 101 4.00 -5.30 3.20
CA PHE A 101 3.57 -4.14 3.97
C PHE A 101 4.49 -3.87 5.15
N ASN A 102 4.86 -2.60 5.33
CA ASN A 102 5.58 -2.16 6.50
C ASN A 102 4.64 -1.99 7.72
N LYS A 103 5.20 -1.65 8.87
CA LYS A 103 4.48 -1.44 10.15
C LYS A 103 3.30 -0.45 10.10
N HIS A 104 3.24 0.39 9.07
CA HIS A 104 2.17 1.38 8.92
C HIS A 104 0.98 0.87 8.11
N GLY A 105 1.14 -0.24 7.37
CA GLY A 105 0.09 -0.77 6.49
C GLY A 105 -0.30 0.20 5.35
N ARG A 106 0.64 1.06 4.92
CA ARG A 106 0.39 2.06 3.87
C ARG A 106 0.50 1.44 2.48
N VAL A 107 -0.51 1.66 1.66
CA VAL A 107 -0.47 1.34 0.24
C VAL A 107 0.34 2.40 -0.52
N ARG A 108 1.33 1.98 -1.27
CA ARG A 108 2.22 2.84 -2.06
C ARG A 108 2.19 2.43 -3.52
N CYS A 109 2.43 3.38 -4.40
CA CYS A 109 2.77 3.04 -5.77
C CYS A 109 4.16 2.36 -5.76
N ILE A 110 4.24 1.17 -6.32
CA ILE A 110 5.48 0.38 -6.43
C ILE A 110 5.71 -0.02 -7.88
N ASN A 111 6.96 -0.16 -8.27
CA ASN A 111 7.34 -0.70 -9.58
C ASN A 111 7.71 -2.17 -9.43
N LEU A 112 6.94 -3.03 -10.07
CA LEU A 112 7.19 -4.47 -10.14
C LEU A 112 7.60 -4.84 -11.57
N MET A 113 8.84 -5.26 -11.75
CA MET A 113 9.39 -5.63 -13.07
C MET A 113 9.15 -4.55 -14.14
N LYS A 114 9.44 -3.29 -13.80
CA LYS A 114 9.23 -2.08 -14.64
C LYS A 114 7.76 -1.73 -14.91
N ASN A 115 6.80 -2.42 -14.29
CA ASN A 115 5.39 -2.10 -14.37
C ASN A 115 4.94 -1.38 -13.09
N PRO A 116 4.34 -0.18 -13.20
CA PRO A 116 3.80 0.52 -12.05
C PRO A 116 2.58 -0.22 -11.51
N SER A 117 2.49 -0.38 -10.18
CA SER A 117 1.30 -0.84 -9.48
C SER A 117 0.77 0.30 -8.60
N GLN A 118 -0.34 0.87 -9.01
CA GLN A 118 -0.98 2.01 -8.36
C GLN A 118 -2.14 1.54 -7.49
N GLY A 119 -1.81 0.96 -6.35
CA GLY A 119 -2.78 0.38 -5.43
C GLY A 119 -2.44 -1.06 -5.09
N PHE A 120 -3.28 -1.64 -4.24
CA PHE A 120 -3.19 -3.03 -3.84
C PHE A 120 -4.52 -3.72 -4.08
N VAL A 121 -4.46 -4.92 -4.64
CA VAL A 121 -5.63 -5.75 -4.93
C VAL A 121 -5.49 -7.10 -4.25
N ILE A 122 -6.58 -7.57 -3.64
CA ILE A 122 -6.64 -8.88 -3.00
C ILE A 122 -8.05 -9.47 -3.19
N PRO A 123 -8.21 -10.79 -3.34
CA PRO A 123 -9.53 -11.41 -3.40
C PRO A 123 -10.39 -11.07 -2.17
N VAL A 124 -11.68 -10.89 -2.36
CA VAL A 124 -12.61 -10.56 -1.28
C VAL A 124 -12.66 -11.64 -0.19
N ASP A 125 -12.42 -12.90 -0.55
CA ASP A 125 -12.33 -14.04 0.38
C ASP A 125 -11.26 -13.86 1.47
N SER A 126 -10.28 -12.98 1.24
CA SER A 126 -9.28 -12.63 2.25
C SER A 126 -9.88 -11.98 3.50
N LEU A 127 -11.07 -11.39 3.41
CA LEU A 127 -11.80 -10.87 4.55
C LEU A 127 -12.18 -11.96 5.57
N ALA A 128 -12.48 -13.15 5.09
CA ALA A 128 -12.85 -14.30 5.93
C ALA A 128 -11.73 -14.74 6.87
N LYS A 129 -10.47 -14.53 6.51
CA LYS A 129 -9.31 -14.81 7.37
C LYS A 129 -9.22 -13.84 8.56
N TRP A 130 -9.72 -12.64 8.38
CA TRP A 130 -9.75 -11.62 9.42
C TRP A 130 -11.03 -11.71 10.23
N LYS A 131 -12.18 -11.81 9.55
CA LYS A 131 -13.51 -11.91 10.19
C LYS A 131 -14.30 -13.05 9.55
N PRO A 132 -14.36 -14.22 10.19
CA PRO A 132 -15.04 -15.41 9.65
C PRO A 132 -16.54 -15.22 9.36
N ASN A 133 -17.20 -14.30 10.06
CA ASN A 133 -18.62 -13.98 9.84
C ASN A 133 -18.88 -13.37 8.45
N LEU A 134 -17.86 -12.83 7.79
CA LEU A 134 -17.97 -12.22 6.46
C LEU A 134 -18.06 -13.26 5.32
N VAL A 135 -17.84 -14.54 5.61
CA VAL A 135 -17.99 -15.64 4.63
C VAL A 135 -19.40 -15.73 4.07
N SER A 136 -20.42 -15.39 4.89
CA SER A 136 -21.84 -15.51 4.50
C SER A 136 -22.37 -14.32 3.71
N ILE A 137 -21.58 -13.29 3.46
CA ILE A 137 -22.01 -12.09 2.74
C ILE A 137 -21.95 -12.35 1.24
N ASP A 138 -23.02 -11.99 0.53
CA ASP A 138 -22.99 -11.93 -0.94
C ASP A 138 -22.28 -10.63 -1.38
N TRP A 139 -21.02 -10.76 -1.73
CA TRP A 139 -20.18 -9.63 -2.16
C TRP A 139 -20.57 -9.07 -3.53
N ASN A 140 -21.41 -9.77 -4.33
CA ASN A 140 -21.90 -9.22 -5.59
C ASN A 140 -22.70 -7.94 -5.40
N GLU A 141 -23.42 -7.80 -4.28
CA GLU A 141 -24.16 -6.59 -3.95
C GLU A 141 -23.28 -5.39 -3.63
N TYR A 142 -22.00 -5.63 -3.35
CA TYR A 142 -21.03 -4.61 -2.96
C TYR A 142 -20.05 -4.23 -4.07
N VAL A 143 -20.17 -4.83 -5.25
CA VAL A 143 -19.37 -4.46 -6.43
C VAL A 143 -19.57 -2.97 -6.73
N GLU A 144 -18.48 -2.27 -7.04
CA GLU A 144 -18.42 -0.81 -7.27
C GLU A 144 -18.78 0.07 -6.06
N LYS A 145 -19.04 -0.51 -4.89
CA LYS A 145 -19.25 0.26 -3.66
C LYS A 145 -17.94 0.51 -2.93
N THR A 146 -17.83 1.70 -2.36
CA THR A 146 -16.68 2.10 -1.53
C THR A 146 -17.09 2.07 -0.06
N PHE A 147 -16.23 1.52 0.78
CA PHE A 147 -16.42 1.51 2.23
C PHE A 147 -15.06 1.64 2.94
N ASP A 148 -15.06 2.24 4.11
CA ASP A 148 -13.89 2.41 4.97
C ASP A 148 -14.03 1.67 6.31
N THR A 149 -15.22 1.18 6.61
CA THR A 149 -15.55 0.43 7.83
C THR A 149 -16.21 -0.90 7.51
N ILE A 150 -15.94 -1.92 8.33
CA ILE A 150 -16.59 -3.24 8.26
C ILE A 150 -17.00 -3.61 9.69
N ASP A 151 -18.27 -3.96 9.90
CA ASP A 151 -18.84 -4.28 11.23
C ASP A 151 -18.55 -3.19 12.28
N GLY A 152 -18.60 -1.92 11.88
CA GLY A 152 -18.31 -0.79 12.78
C GLY A 152 -16.83 -0.59 13.10
N GLU A 153 -15.94 -1.44 12.60
CA GLU A 153 -14.49 -1.32 12.75
C GLU A 153 -13.88 -0.61 11.56
N LEU A 154 -12.92 0.31 11.81
CA LEU A 154 -12.20 1.01 10.78
C LEU A 154 -11.28 0.06 10.02
N PHE A 155 -11.60 -0.20 8.74
CA PHE A 155 -10.88 -1.10 7.88
C PHE A 155 -9.78 -0.39 7.08
N VAL A 156 -10.12 0.77 6.53
CA VAL A 156 -9.20 1.58 5.71
C VAL A 156 -9.33 3.05 6.11
N LYS A 157 -8.22 3.75 6.16
CA LYS A 157 -8.19 5.21 6.34
C LYS A 157 -7.14 5.86 5.46
N LYS A 158 -7.26 7.17 5.25
CA LYS A 158 -6.21 7.94 4.58
C LYS A 158 -4.92 7.89 5.42
N TYR A 159 -3.79 7.57 4.78
CA TYR A 159 -2.50 7.63 5.44
C TYR A 159 -2.08 9.08 5.67
N VAL A 160 -1.83 9.42 6.92
CA VAL A 160 -1.29 10.73 7.30
C VAL A 160 0.15 10.54 7.74
N LYS A 161 1.08 11.15 7.00
CA LYS A 161 2.49 11.13 7.38
C LYS A 161 2.66 11.91 8.69
N PHE A 162 3.14 11.23 9.72
CA PHE A 162 3.52 11.91 10.96
C PHE A 162 4.72 12.82 10.67
N THR A 163 4.47 14.11 10.63
CA THR A 163 5.53 15.12 10.71
C THR A 163 5.70 15.46 12.18
N PRO A 164 6.82 15.11 12.80
CA PRO A 164 7.06 15.54 14.17
C PRO A 164 6.99 17.07 14.19
N VAL A 165 6.06 17.59 14.99
CA VAL A 165 6.05 19.03 15.29
C VAL A 165 7.38 19.34 15.91
N SER A 166 8.23 20.07 15.20
CA SER A 166 9.48 20.55 15.76
C SER A 166 9.13 21.33 17.02
N LYS A 167 9.61 20.85 18.18
CA LYS A 167 9.43 21.55 19.45
C LYS A 167 9.83 23.03 19.21
N PRO A 168 9.00 23.99 19.57
CA PRO A 168 9.39 25.37 19.45
C PRO A 168 10.56 25.59 20.41
N ASN A 169 11.73 25.89 19.87
CA ASN A 169 12.81 26.57 20.50
C ASN A 169 13.75 25.87 21.49
N ASP A 170 14.67 25.08 20.97
CA ASP A 170 16.06 25.21 21.38
C ASP A 170 17.01 24.95 20.21
N GLY A 171 16.62 25.42 19.04
CA GLY A 171 17.38 25.21 17.82
C GLY A 171 18.74 25.90 17.87
N THR A 172 19.73 25.19 17.36
CA THR A 172 21.08 25.72 17.12
C THR A 172 21.01 27.01 16.27
N ARG A 173 22.06 27.83 16.34
CA ARG A 173 22.15 29.10 15.57
C ARG A 173 21.81 28.92 14.08
N ASN A 174 22.06 27.75 13.52
CA ASN A 174 21.76 27.40 12.12
C ASN A 174 20.27 27.15 11.87
N GLU A 175 19.57 26.49 12.79
CA GLU A 175 18.12 26.26 12.70
C GLU A 175 17.33 27.56 12.87
N ARG A 176 17.77 28.45 13.79
CA ARG A 176 17.21 29.79 13.92
C ARG A 176 17.36 30.61 12.63
N LYS A 177 18.52 30.52 11.93
CA LYS A 177 18.74 31.16 10.61
C LYS A 177 17.83 30.56 9.53
N ARG A 178 17.66 29.23 9.50
CA ARG A 178 16.77 28.53 8.55
C ARG A 178 15.30 28.90 8.75
N ASN A 179 14.85 28.93 10.01
CA ASN A 179 13.48 29.32 10.35
C ASN A 179 13.21 30.80 10.05
N LYS A 180 14.20 31.68 10.22
CA LYS A 180 14.10 33.09 9.84
C LYS A 180 14.02 33.28 8.31
N LYS A 181 14.75 32.45 7.53
CA LYS A 181 14.66 32.43 6.06
C LYS A 181 13.30 31.92 5.59
N LEU A 182 12.77 30.86 6.20
CA LEU A 182 11.43 30.31 5.91
C LEU A 182 10.32 31.32 6.20
N LYS A 183 10.38 32.02 7.35
CA LYS A 183 9.43 33.08 7.68
C LYS A 183 9.51 34.25 6.69
N LYS A 184 10.71 34.60 6.22
CA LYS A 184 10.89 35.66 5.21
C LYS A 184 10.35 35.22 3.85
N PHE A 185 10.54 33.94 3.47
CA PHE A 185 9.99 33.37 2.24
C PHE A 185 8.46 33.34 2.28
N ASN A 186 7.86 32.90 3.38
CA ASN A 186 6.40 32.89 3.52
C ASN A 186 5.81 34.31 3.41
N ARG A 187 6.49 35.32 3.95
CA ARG A 187 6.06 36.71 3.82
C ARG A 187 6.12 37.26 2.38
N LEU A 188 7.09 36.79 1.58
CA LEU A 188 7.25 37.17 0.18
C LEU A 188 6.20 36.55 -0.72
N VAL A 189 5.59 35.45 -0.27
CA VAL A 189 4.61 34.67 -1.04
C VAL A 189 3.18 34.90 -0.57
N GLU A 190 3.01 35.47 0.64
CA GLU A 190 1.70 35.75 1.23
C GLU A 190 0.96 36.78 0.38
N GLY A 191 -0.17 36.40 -0.20
CA GLY A 191 -1.00 37.21 -1.08
C GLY A 191 -0.58 37.22 -2.57
N GLN A 192 0.55 36.64 -2.95
CA GLN A 192 0.99 36.54 -4.35
C GLN A 192 0.69 35.20 -5.01
N PHE A 193 0.54 34.12 -4.21
CA PHE A 193 0.19 32.80 -4.68
C PHE A 193 -0.90 32.22 -3.79
N GLU A 194 -1.95 31.74 -4.41
CA GLU A 194 -2.92 30.90 -3.71
C GLU A 194 -2.28 29.56 -3.37
N PHE A 195 -2.50 29.10 -2.12
CA PHE A 195 -2.04 27.76 -1.72
C PHE A 195 -2.66 26.70 -2.61
N HIS A 196 -1.84 25.82 -3.10
CA HIS A 196 -2.30 24.68 -3.89
C HIS A 196 -3.14 23.78 -3.01
N TYR A 197 -4.44 23.72 -3.26
CA TYR A 197 -5.30 22.73 -2.64
C TYR A 197 -4.94 21.33 -3.20
N ASP A 198 -4.94 20.34 -2.33
CA ASP A 198 -4.78 18.94 -2.75
C ASP A 198 -5.83 18.62 -3.81
N THR A 199 -5.39 18.40 -5.03
CA THR A 199 -6.27 18.00 -6.12
C THR A 199 -6.61 16.54 -6.00
N GLN A 200 -7.89 16.21 -6.09
CA GLN A 200 -8.34 14.82 -6.12
C GLN A 200 -7.95 14.18 -7.46
N GLN A 201 -7.59 12.90 -7.42
CA GLN A 201 -7.32 12.15 -8.64
C GLN A 201 -8.59 12.01 -9.46
N LEU A 202 -8.49 12.20 -10.78
CA LEU A 202 -9.64 12.22 -11.68
C LEU A 202 -10.37 10.87 -11.77
N PRO A 203 -9.68 9.71 -11.98
CA PRO A 203 -10.40 8.46 -12.24
C PRO A 203 -11.40 8.08 -11.15
N PRO A 204 -11.04 8.04 -9.84
CA PRO A 204 -12.00 7.66 -8.80
C PRO A 204 -13.03 8.76 -8.48
N ASN A 205 -12.90 9.95 -9.07
CA ASN A 205 -13.78 11.09 -8.82
C ASN A 205 -14.59 11.53 -10.05
N MET A 206 -14.56 10.76 -11.13
CA MET A 206 -15.30 11.05 -12.36
C MET A 206 -16.80 11.25 -12.11
N TRP A 207 -17.38 10.52 -11.20
CA TRP A 207 -18.79 10.62 -10.82
C TRP A 207 -19.19 11.99 -10.22
N LYS A 208 -18.22 12.76 -9.71
CA LYS A 208 -18.45 14.12 -9.19
C LYS A 208 -18.56 15.16 -10.29
N ILE A 209 -18.21 14.80 -11.53
CA ILE A 209 -18.18 15.71 -12.66
C ILE A 209 -19.49 15.55 -13.44
N SER A 210 -20.27 16.63 -13.53
CA SER A 210 -21.49 16.62 -14.35
C SER A 210 -21.13 16.46 -15.83
N PRO A 211 -21.92 15.71 -16.62
CA PRO A 211 -21.74 15.60 -18.08
C PRO A 211 -21.74 16.95 -18.82
N LYS A 212 -22.28 18.00 -18.19
CA LYS A 212 -22.32 19.37 -18.74
C LYS A 212 -21.20 20.26 -18.24
N SER A 213 -20.29 19.74 -17.40
CA SER A 213 -19.16 20.53 -16.85
C SER A 213 -18.14 20.83 -17.94
N ILE A 214 -17.67 22.07 -17.97
CA ILE A 214 -16.52 22.47 -18.79
C ILE A 214 -15.25 22.02 -18.07
N ILE A 215 -14.42 21.23 -18.73
CA ILE A 215 -13.18 20.70 -18.19
C ILE A 215 -12.00 21.42 -18.86
N HIS A 216 -11.10 21.99 -18.05
CA HIS A 216 -9.85 22.54 -18.51
C HIS A 216 -8.72 21.50 -18.29
N ILE A 217 -8.09 21.07 -19.36
CA ILE A 217 -6.95 20.16 -19.32
C ILE A 217 -5.68 20.95 -19.53
N SER A 218 -4.77 20.89 -18.57
CA SER A 218 -3.45 21.52 -18.67
C SER A 218 -2.34 20.52 -18.42
N LYS A 219 -1.22 20.68 -19.12
CA LYS A 219 -0.03 19.87 -18.89
C LYS A 219 0.71 20.40 -17.66
N LYS A 220 0.94 19.54 -16.66
CA LYS A 220 1.81 19.87 -15.54
C LYS A 220 3.26 19.88 -16.01
N VAL A 221 3.90 21.04 -16.01
CA VAL A 221 5.28 21.22 -16.52
C VAL A 221 6.32 20.85 -15.47
N HIS A 222 6.03 21.10 -14.19
CA HIS A 222 6.89 20.73 -13.06
C HIS A 222 6.06 20.16 -11.92
N GLY A 223 6.49 19.02 -11.38
CA GLY A 223 6.02 18.51 -10.11
C GLY A 223 7.04 18.88 -9.04
N SER A 224 6.75 19.83 -8.19
CA SER A 224 7.45 19.94 -6.92
C SER A 224 6.90 18.82 -6.02
N SER A 225 7.75 17.90 -5.63
CA SER A 225 7.50 16.91 -4.59
C SER A 225 7.69 17.53 -3.21
#